data_2c5aa628f1e139dc4ff06fba5173c14b
#
_entry.id   2c5aa628f1e139dc4ff06fba5173c14b
#
_cell.length_a   1.000
_cell.length_b   1.000
_cell.length_c   1.000
_cell.angle_alpha   90.00
_cell.angle_beta   90.00
_cell.angle_gamma   90.00
#
_symmetry.space_group_name_H-M   'P 1'
#
loop_
_entity.id
_entity.type
_entity.pdbx_description
1 polymer ?
#
loop_
_entity_poly.entity_id
_entity_poly.type
_entity_poly.pdbx_seq_one_letter_code
_entity_poly.pdbx_strand_id
1 'polypeptide(L)'
;MTKVLVIQGAGMNMRGKSQLDIFGLTTLDQIDEQIHGYAEGLGIDVEIYHSNIEGEVVNAIYDAHDRQIDAAVINPAGYTTTTGPLRAAITQVGFPFIEVHASNPTARGTVSNVLPVCKGSVSGFGVYGYYLALEAVKHMCEG
;
A
#
# COMPACT_ATOMS: atom_id res chain seq x y z
N MET A 1 -7.45 1.03 19.08
CA MET A 1 -7.37 0.20 17.85
C MET A 1 -6.34 0.81 16.90
N THR A 2 -5.47 0.00 16.38
CA THR A 2 -4.44 0.45 15.44
C THR A 2 -5.10 0.97 14.17
N LYS A 3 -4.69 2.16 13.74
CA LYS A 3 -5.23 2.86 12.56
C LYS A 3 -4.22 2.81 11.44
N VAL A 4 -4.64 2.28 10.28
CA VAL A 4 -3.76 2.06 9.13
C VAL A 4 -4.34 2.73 7.89
N LEU A 5 -3.50 3.49 7.20
CA LEU A 5 -3.81 4.01 5.87
C LEU A 5 -3.30 3.02 4.83
N VAL A 6 -4.18 2.52 3.98
CA VAL A 6 -3.79 1.69 2.83
C VAL A 6 -3.85 2.57 1.59
N ILE A 7 -2.74 2.69 0.89
CA ILE A 7 -2.62 3.51 -0.32
C ILE A 7 -2.54 2.59 -1.53
N GLN A 8 -3.49 2.76 -2.45
CA GLN A 8 -3.50 2.10 -3.75
C GLN A 8 -3.00 3.09 -4.78
N GLY A 9 -1.83 2.82 -5.36
CA GLY A 9 -1.14 3.75 -6.25
C GLY A 9 -1.74 3.88 -7.65
N ALA A 10 -1.00 4.58 -8.51
CA ALA A 10 -1.46 4.90 -9.86
C ALA A 10 -1.73 3.64 -10.67
N GLY A 11 -2.87 3.62 -11.36
CA GLY A 11 -3.27 2.52 -12.21
C GLY A 11 -4.01 1.39 -11.50
N MET A 12 -4.13 1.43 -10.16
CA MET A 12 -4.85 0.39 -9.42
C MET A 12 -6.32 0.29 -9.84
N ASN A 13 -6.92 1.40 -10.29
CA ASN A 13 -8.28 1.40 -10.82
C ASN A 13 -8.44 0.56 -12.10
N MET A 14 -7.32 0.20 -12.75
CA MET A 14 -7.34 -0.66 -13.94
C MET A 14 -7.20 -2.16 -13.61
N ARG A 15 -7.07 -2.53 -12.36
CA ARG A 15 -7.03 -3.93 -11.94
C ARG A 15 -8.32 -4.63 -12.36
N GLY A 16 -8.17 -5.84 -12.95
CA GLY A 16 -9.29 -6.61 -13.49
C GLY A 16 -9.76 -6.14 -14.86
N LYS A 17 -9.16 -5.08 -15.42
CA LYS A 17 -9.55 -4.46 -16.70
C LYS A 17 -8.47 -4.56 -17.77
N SER A 18 -7.19 -4.56 -17.37
CA SER A 18 -6.04 -4.64 -18.27
C SER A 18 -4.90 -5.43 -17.63
N GLN A 19 -3.94 -5.87 -18.45
CA GLN A 19 -2.78 -6.64 -17.99
C GLN A 19 -3.18 -7.86 -17.14
N LEU A 20 -4.23 -8.56 -17.57
CA LEU A 20 -4.83 -9.66 -16.80
C LEU A 20 -3.86 -10.83 -16.59
N ASP A 21 -2.92 -11.03 -17.49
CA ASP A 21 -1.88 -12.05 -17.40
C ASP A 21 -0.88 -11.80 -16.27
N ILE A 22 -0.70 -10.53 -15.87
CA ILE A 22 0.22 -10.13 -14.78
C ILE A 22 -0.53 -10.01 -13.46
N PHE A 23 -1.69 -9.32 -13.47
CA PHE A 23 -2.37 -8.91 -12.25
C PHE A 23 -3.69 -9.65 -11.98
N GLY A 24 -4.17 -10.47 -12.94
CA GLY A 24 -5.39 -11.26 -12.78
C GLY A 24 -6.66 -10.44 -13.00
N LEU A 25 -7.80 -11.06 -12.63
CA LEU A 25 -9.13 -10.55 -12.90
C LEU A 25 -9.77 -9.76 -11.75
N THR A 26 -9.13 -9.72 -10.57
CA THR A 26 -9.67 -9.07 -9.39
C THR A 26 -9.64 -7.56 -9.55
N THR A 27 -10.78 -6.91 -9.41
CA THR A 27 -10.89 -5.45 -9.52
C THR A 27 -10.41 -4.76 -8.26
N LEU A 28 -10.14 -3.45 -8.34
CA LEU A 28 -9.76 -2.66 -7.17
C LEU A 28 -10.82 -2.72 -6.06
N ASP A 29 -12.11 -2.59 -6.43
CA ASP A 29 -13.19 -2.65 -5.43
C ASP A 29 -13.21 -4.00 -4.70
N GLN A 30 -12.96 -5.09 -5.43
CA GLN A 30 -12.88 -6.42 -4.83
C GLN A 30 -11.65 -6.57 -3.93
N ILE A 31 -10.51 -6.01 -4.34
CA ILE A 31 -9.29 -5.98 -3.53
C ILE A 31 -9.56 -5.24 -2.22
N ASP A 32 -10.14 -4.05 -2.31
CA ASP A 32 -10.40 -3.22 -1.14
C ASP A 32 -11.40 -3.88 -0.17
N GLU A 33 -12.40 -4.58 -0.71
CA GLU A 33 -13.34 -5.35 0.11
C GLU A 33 -12.61 -6.45 0.89
N GLN A 34 -11.70 -7.16 0.24
CA GLN A 34 -10.89 -8.18 0.91
C GLN A 34 -10.00 -7.59 2.00
N ILE A 35 -9.41 -6.42 1.74
CA ILE A 35 -8.58 -5.72 2.73
C ILE A 35 -9.40 -5.36 3.96
N HIS A 36 -10.61 -4.84 3.78
CA HIS A 36 -11.51 -4.55 4.90
C HIS A 36 -11.82 -5.81 5.72
N GLY A 37 -12.03 -6.94 5.04
CA GLY A 37 -12.26 -8.23 5.71
C GLY A 37 -11.05 -8.67 6.53
N TYR A 38 -9.86 -8.56 5.96
CA TYR A 38 -8.62 -8.88 6.68
C TYR A 38 -8.44 -7.99 7.92
N ALA A 39 -8.67 -6.69 7.75
CA ALA A 39 -8.52 -5.72 8.85
C ALA A 39 -9.51 -6.02 9.99
N GLU A 40 -10.75 -6.34 9.64
CA GLU A 40 -11.77 -6.71 10.63
C GLU A 40 -11.32 -7.93 11.44
N GLY A 41 -10.83 -8.97 10.77
CA GLY A 41 -10.33 -10.17 11.42
C GLY A 41 -9.12 -9.94 12.32
N LEU A 42 -8.31 -8.94 12.01
CA LEU A 42 -7.12 -8.59 12.79
C LEU A 42 -7.39 -7.53 13.87
N GLY A 43 -8.58 -6.96 13.91
CA GLY A 43 -8.88 -5.88 14.84
C GLY A 43 -8.17 -4.57 14.52
N ILE A 44 -7.97 -4.29 13.23
CA ILE A 44 -7.31 -3.08 12.73
C ILE A 44 -8.35 -2.18 12.08
N ASP A 45 -8.24 -0.87 12.30
CA ASP A 45 -9.06 0.14 11.65
C ASP A 45 -8.34 0.61 10.39
N VAL A 46 -8.88 0.27 9.23
CA VAL A 46 -8.28 0.55 7.92
C VAL A 46 -9.05 1.63 7.18
N GLU A 47 -8.30 2.59 6.64
CA GLU A 47 -8.79 3.57 5.68
C GLU A 47 -8.05 3.33 4.36
N ILE A 48 -8.78 3.18 3.25
CA ILE A 48 -8.17 2.89 1.94
C ILE A 48 -8.30 4.13 1.05
N TYR A 49 -7.19 4.52 0.43
CA TYR A 49 -7.11 5.69 -0.44
C TYR A 49 -6.47 5.32 -1.77
N HIS A 50 -7.05 5.80 -2.87
CA HIS A 50 -6.51 5.64 -4.21
C HIS A 50 -6.46 6.99 -4.93
N SER A 51 -5.36 7.24 -5.65
CA SER A 51 -5.28 8.35 -6.60
C SER A 51 -4.26 8.04 -7.68
N ASN A 52 -4.55 8.52 -8.90
CA ASN A 52 -3.63 8.50 -10.02
C ASN A 52 -2.77 9.78 -10.09
N ILE A 53 -2.90 10.66 -9.10
CA ILE A 53 -2.17 11.93 -9.04
C ILE A 53 -1.23 11.89 -7.84
N GLU A 54 0.07 11.91 -8.10
CA GLU A 54 1.09 11.74 -7.05
C GLU A 54 0.94 12.78 -5.93
N GLY A 55 0.69 14.04 -6.28
CA GLY A 55 0.53 15.11 -5.29
C GLY A 55 -0.65 14.89 -4.35
N GLU A 56 -1.72 14.26 -4.82
CA GLU A 56 -2.86 13.90 -3.95
C GLU A 56 -2.47 12.83 -2.94
N VAL A 57 -1.67 11.85 -3.36
CA VAL A 57 -1.14 10.82 -2.44
C VAL A 57 -0.25 11.44 -1.38
N VAL A 58 0.62 12.37 -1.79
CA VAL A 58 1.48 13.14 -0.87
C VAL A 58 0.63 13.87 0.16
N ASN A 59 -0.41 14.57 -0.27
CA ASN A 59 -1.31 15.28 0.62
C ASN A 59 -2.05 14.33 1.58
N ALA A 60 -2.45 13.16 1.10
CA ALA A 60 -3.09 12.14 1.94
C ALA A 60 -2.14 11.63 3.03
N ILE A 61 -0.86 11.48 2.72
CA ILE A 61 0.17 11.06 3.68
C ILE A 61 0.35 12.12 4.77
N TYR A 62 0.45 13.40 4.39
CA TYR A 62 0.60 14.48 5.36
C TYR A 62 -0.66 14.62 6.23
N ASP A 63 -1.85 14.49 5.63
CA ASP A 63 -3.11 14.50 6.38
C ASP A 63 -3.15 13.35 7.40
N ALA A 64 -2.71 12.15 7.00
CA ALA A 64 -2.64 11.00 7.90
C ALA A 64 -1.68 11.26 9.07
N HIS A 65 -0.56 11.94 8.81
CA HIS A 65 0.37 12.34 9.87
C HIS A 65 -0.32 13.26 10.88
N ASP A 66 -1.04 14.25 10.40
CA ASP A 66 -1.75 15.21 11.27
C ASP A 66 -2.85 14.51 12.08
N ARG A 67 -3.48 13.49 11.54
CA ARG A 67 -4.50 12.68 12.22
C ARG A 67 -3.93 11.58 13.11
N GLN A 68 -2.62 11.46 13.21
CA GLN A 68 -1.93 10.47 14.04
C GLN A 68 -2.24 9.01 13.65
N ILE A 69 -2.26 8.75 12.36
CA ILE A 69 -2.33 7.36 11.85
C ILE A 69 -1.10 6.58 12.33
N ASP A 70 -1.28 5.31 12.66
CA ASP A 70 -0.22 4.50 13.28
C ASP A 70 0.75 3.89 12.28
N ALA A 71 0.29 3.57 11.08
CA ALA A 71 1.10 2.97 10.03
C ALA A 71 0.41 3.08 8.68
N ALA A 72 1.16 2.83 7.61
CA ALA A 72 0.61 2.76 6.26
C ALA A 72 1.06 1.48 5.55
N VAL A 73 0.19 0.98 4.68
CA VAL A 73 0.50 -0.06 3.71
C VAL A 73 0.34 0.58 2.35
N ILE A 74 1.37 0.53 1.52
CA ILE A 74 1.33 1.14 0.19
C ILE A 74 1.60 0.10 -0.90
N ASN A 75 0.66 0.00 -1.85
CA ASN A 75 0.93 -0.61 -3.14
C ASN A 75 1.23 0.53 -4.11
N PRO A 76 2.50 0.80 -4.41
CA PRO A 76 2.85 1.96 -5.21
C PRO A 76 2.38 1.86 -6.66
N ALA A 77 2.21 0.64 -7.20
CA ALA A 77 1.75 0.41 -8.56
C ALA A 77 2.51 1.31 -9.55
N GLY A 78 1.84 2.23 -10.23
CA GLY A 78 2.50 3.14 -11.17
C GLY A 78 3.51 4.09 -10.55
N TYR A 79 3.53 4.25 -9.24
CA TYR A 79 4.54 5.06 -8.52
C TYR A 79 5.78 4.29 -8.12
N THR A 80 5.87 2.99 -8.43
CA THR A 80 6.99 2.14 -7.99
C THR A 80 8.35 2.72 -8.36
N THR A 81 8.47 3.32 -9.53
CA THR A 81 9.72 3.90 -10.03
C THR A 81 9.77 5.41 -9.91
N THR A 82 8.90 6.01 -9.11
CA THR A 82 8.87 7.46 -8.96
C THR A 82 10.18 8.00 -8.40
N THR A 83 10.57 9.18 -8.89
CA THR A 83 11.65 10.00 -8.31
C THR A 83 11.09 11.30 -7.73
N GLY A 84 9.77 11.40 -7.67
CA GLY A 84 9.07 12.59 -7.24
C GLY A 84 8.88 12.71 -5.73
N PRO A 85 7.95 13.56 -5.30
CA PRO A 85 7.80 13.94 -3.89
C PRO A 85 7.23 12.84 -2.98
N LEU A 86 6.71 11.74 -3.54
CA LEU A 86 6.16 10.64 -2.73
C LEU A 86 7.20 10.08 -1.75
N ARG A 87 8.44 9.87 -2.22
CA ARG A 87 9.51 9.36 -1.36
C ARG A 87 9.81 10.31 -0.19
N ALA A 88 9.87 11.61 -0.49
CA ALA A 88 10.10 12.62 0.53
C ALA A 88 8.98 12.62 1.58
N ALA A 89 7.74 12.51 1.14
CA ALA A 89 6.59 12.48 2.04
C ALA A 89 6.68 11.29 3.02
N ILE A 90 7.03 10.11 2.52
CA ILE A 90 7.17 8.91 3.34
C ILE A 90 8.24 9.11 4.42
N THR A 91 9.35 9.76 4.09
CA THR A 91 10.43 9.98 5.05
C THR A 91 10.12 11.07 6.07
N GLN A 92 9.20 11.98 5.76
CA GLN A 92 8.88 13.13 6.62
C GLN A 92 7.84 12.83 7.69
N VAL A 93 7.04 11.76 7.52
CA VAL A 93 6.02 11.42 8.51
C VAL A 93 6.56 10.46 9.56
N GLY A 94 5.91 10.42 10.73
CA GLY A 94 6.42 9.68 11.88
C GLY A 94 5.97 8.23 11.97
N PHE A 95 5.24 7.71 10.98
CA PHE A 95 4.75 6.35 11.03
C PHE A 95 5.37 5.48 9.93
N PRO A 96 5.51 4.16 10.17
CA PRO A 96 6.16 3.26 9.20
C PRO A 96 5.27 2.92 8.03
N PHE A 97 5.91 2.60 6.89
CA PHE A 97 5.26 2.11 5.68
C PHE A 97 5.71 0.68 5.39
N ILE A 98 4.77 -0.16 4.99
CA ILE A 98 5.04 -1.49 4.41
C ILE A 98 4.62 -1.43 2.94
N GLU A 99 5.54 -1.73 2.03
CA GLU A 99 5.24 -1.80 0.61
C GLU A 99 4.65 -3.18 0.26
N VAL A 100 3.58 -3.19 -0.55
CA VAL A 100 2.92 -4.42 -1.00
C VAL A 100 2.82 -4.44 -2.52
N HIS A 101 3.11 -5.60 -3.09
CA HIS A 101 2.84 -5.91 -4.49
C HIS A 101 2.16 -7.26 -4.57
N ALA A 102 1.06 -7.37 -5.32
CA ALA A 102 0.39 -8.65 -5.56
C ALA A 102 1.27 -9.58 -6.39
N SER A 103 1.95 -9.05 -7.39
CA SER A 103 2.93 -9.77 -8.20
C SER A 103 4.33 -9.65 -7.61
N ASN A 104 5.33 -10.22 -8.29
CA ASN A 104 6.74 -10.04 -7.94
C ASN A 104 7.42 -9.14 -8.98
N PRO A 105 7.47 -7.81 -8.74
CA PRO A 105 8.06 -6.89 -9.72
C PRO A 105 9.52 -7.16 -10.04
N THR A 106 10.27 -7.64 -9.06
CA THR A 106 11.70 -7.97 -9.24
C THR A 106 11.89 -9.03 -10.32
N ALA A 107 10.95 -9.98 -10.44
CA ALA A 107 11.01 -11.00 -11.47
C ALA A 107 10.89 -10.41 -12.90
N ARG A 108 10.31 -9.20 -13.03
CA ARG A 108 10.21 -8.48 -14.29
C ARG A 108 11.30 -7.43 -14.46
N GLY A 109 12.30 -7.41 -13.57
CA GLY A 109 13.38 -6.44 -13.62
C GLY A 109 13.02 -5.05 -13.07
N THR A 110 11.87 -4.90 -12.42
CA THR A 110 11.46 -3.63 -11.82
C THR A 110 12.13 -3.44 -10.48
N VAL A 111 12.77 -2.29 -10.28
CA VAL A 111 13.37 -1.89 -9.02
C VAL A 111 12.50 -0.80 -8.41
N SER A 112 12.06 -1.00 -7.17
CA SER A 112 11.24 -0.01 -6.48
C SER A 112 12.10 1.11 -5.91
N ASN A 113 11.73 2.35 -6.23
CA ASN A 113 12.32 3.54 -5.61
C ASN A 113 11.60 3.91 -4.30
N VAL A 114 10.45 3.29 -4.02
CA VAL A 114 9.68 3.50 -2.79
C VAL A 114 10.19 2.59 -1.66
N LEU A 115 10.59 1.37 -1.99
CA LEU A 115 11.04 0.39 -0.99
C LEU A 115 12.14 0.91 -0.05
N PRO A 116 13.17 1.66 -0.54
CA PRO A 116 14.22 2.14 0.36
C PRO A 116 13.74 3.05 1.49
N VAL A 117 12.57 3.67 1.34
CA VAL A 117 12.00 4.56 2.37
C VAL A 117 10.90 3.87 3.18
N CYS A 118 10.60 2.61 2.90
CA CYS A 118 9.66 1.80 3.66
C CYS A 118 10.38 0.99 4.74
N LYS A 119 9.64 0.50 5.71
CA LYS A 119 10.16 -0.40 6.76
C LYS A 119 10.48 -1.78 6.19
N GLY A 120 9.66 -2.26 5.28
CA GLY A 120 9.81 -3.56 4.65
C GLY A 120 8.77 -3.75 3.55
N SER A 121 8.68 -4.96 3.00
CA SER A 121 7.79 -5.23 1.89
C SER A 121 7.29 -6.66 1.86
N VAL A 122 6.16 -6.84 1.15
CA VAL A 122 5.57 -8.14 0.84
C VAL A 122 5.28 -8.15 -0.66
N SER A 123 5.74 -9.14 -1.39
CA SER A 123 5.54 -9.25 -2.84
C SER A 123 5.26 -10.68 -3.24
N GLY A 124 4.39 -10.86 -4.26
CA GLY A 124 4.24 -12.15 -4.94
C GLY A 124 3.13 -13.05 -4.43
N PHE A 125 2.33 -12.63 -3.47
CA PHE A 125 1.30 -13.49 -2.84
C PHE A 125 -0.12 -13.07 -3.18
N GLY A 126 -0.31 -12.33 -4.28
CA GLY A 126 -1.63 -11.84 -4.68
C GLY A 126 -2.22 -10.89 -3.63
N VAL A 127 -3.53 -10.87 -3.54
CA VAL A 127 -4.25 -10.01 -2.59
C VAL A 127 -3.95 -10.40 -1.13
N TYR A 128 -3.61 -11.68 -0.89
CA TYR A 128 -3.23 -12.14 0.45
C TYR A 128 -2.03 -11.36 1.01
N GLY A 129 -1.19 -10.77 0.15
CA GLY A 129 -0.08 -9.93 0.58
C GLY A 129 -0.50 -8.76 1.47
N TYR A 130 -1.70 -8.22 1.26
CA TYR A 130 -2.24 -7.17 2.14
C TYR A 130 -2.48 -7.69 3.55
N TYR A 131 -2.98 -8.92 3.67
CA TYR A 131 -3.14 -9.56 4.99
C TYR A 131 -1.78 -9.65 5.71
N LEU A 132 -0.76 -10.12 5.01
CA LEU A 132 0.59 -10.26 5.58
C LEU A 132 1.15 -8.92 6.00
N ALA A 133 0.93 -7.87 5.20
CA ALA A 133 1.37 -6.52 5.54
C ALA A 133 0.63 -5.98 6.77
N LEU A 134 -0.68 -6.21 6.87
CA LEU A 134 -1.47 -5.80 8.05
C LEU A 134 -1.04 -6.56 9.31
N GLU A 135 -0.70 -7.84 9.19
CA GLU A 135 -0.13 -8.59 10.31
C GLU A 135 1.20 -8.01 10.77
N ALA A 136 2.06 -7.64 9.80
CA ALA A 136 3.33 -6.99 10.12
C ALA A 136 3.11 -5.66 10.85
N VAL A 137 2.15 -4.86 10.39
CA VAL A 137 1.78 -3.60 11.06
C VAL A 137 1.31 -3.88 12.49
N LYS A 138 0.43 -4.85 12.66
CA LYS A 138 -0.08 -5.21 14.00
C LYS A 138 1.07 -5.60 14.93
N HIS A 139 1.98 -6.41 14.44
CA HIS A 139 3.18 -6.81 15.20
C HIS A 139 4.02 -5.59 15.59
N MET A 140 4.27 -4.66 14.67
CA MET A 140 5.07 -3.48 14.95
C MET A 140 4.43 -2.51 15.93
N CYS A 141 3.09 -2.34 15.85
CA CYS A 141 2.37 -1.33 16.63
C CYS A 141 1.83 -1.87 17.97
N GLU A 142 1.52 -3.16 18.04
CA GLU A 142 0.88 -3.77 19.22
C GLU A 142 1.79 -4.75 19.95
N GLY A 143 2.96 -4.97 19.42
CA GLY A 143 3.93 -5.84 20.02
C GLY A 143 3.74 -7.29 19.72
#